data_ab9e0ea16a5eeb21ad79201edfced49f
#
_entry.id   ab9e0ea16a5eeb21ad79201edfced49f
#
_cell.length_a   1.000
_cell.length_b   1.000
_cell.length_c   1.000
_cell.angle_alpha   90.00
_cell.angle_beta   90.00
_cell.angle_gamma   90.00
#
_symmetry.space_group_name_H-M   'P 1'
#
loop_
_entity.id
_entity.type
_entity.pdbx_description
1 polymer ?
#
loop_
_entity_poly.entity_id
_entity_poly.type
_entity_poly.pdbx_seq_one_letter_code
_entity_poly.pdbx_strand_id
1 'polypeptide(L)'
;MKLRLAAGAVGVSALLSAGLLGVTGSLGHASAAPSGPAAGASAGHPCGTKAKAGSYRHVIWIFMENQAYNAIIGSSQASYINAVARQCGLATNYHNITHPSLPNYIAATSGLPYSSLRNFLPDCGPAGSCVTSARSIFAQGETWKAYDESMPSSCDRSNAGTYAARHNPATYYTTLRGCTSSDVPYSRLASDLAHNQLPAFSFITPNLIDDMHNGTISDGSTWLSRNLPTILSSPEYRGGSTAVFITWDEGEGGGYGAGEQCATSTSDTSCHVVTLVISPSTHVGTRSGTLFNHYSLLGTAEQLLGLPKLGLAAKYPAMTSAFNL
;
A
#
# COMPACT_ATOMS: atom_id res chain seq x y z
N MET A 1 29.49 -14.20 -50.29
CA MET A 1 30.92 -14.48 -50.21
C MET A 1 31.16 -15.35 -48.97
N LYS A 2 31.60 -16.58 -49.24
CA LYS A 2 31.81 -17.67 -48.27
C LYS A 2 33.11 -17.44 -47.45
N LEU A 3 33.17 -18.04 -46.29
CA LEU A 3 34.30 -18.73 -45.62
C LEU A 3 34.38 -18.38 -44.15
N ARG A 4 34.65 -19.20 -43.19
CA ARG A 4 34.80 -20.64 -42.96
C ARG A 4 35.10 -20.79 -41.47
N LEU A 5 34.68 -21.90 -40.94
CA LEU A 5 35.01 -22.50 -39.61
C LEU A 5 36.51 -22.54 -39.30
N ALA A 6 36.81 -22.53 -37.99
CA ALA A 6 37.86 -23.37 -37.44
C ALA A 6 37.51 -23.83 -36.03
N ALA A 7 37.44 -25.13 -35.88
CA ALA A 7 37.35 -25.88 -34.61
C ALA A 7 38.75 -26.20 -34.13
N GLY A 8 38.94 -26.24 -32.83
CA GLY A 8 40.18 -26.74 -32.20
C GLY A 8 39.82 -27.47 -30.91
N ALA A 9 39.99 -28.79 -30.96
CA ALA A 9 39.78 -29.70 -29.84
C ALA A 9 41.12 -30.09 -29.22
N VAL A 10 41.06 -30.76 -28.06
CA VAL A 10 41.97 -31.75 -27.44
C VAL A 10 42.86 -31.21 -26.28
N GLY A 11 42.73 -31.92 -25.16
CA GLY A 11 43.74 -32.01 -24.11
C GLY A 11 43.21 -32.57 -22.77
N VAL A 12 42.97 -33.89 -22.75
CA VAL A 12 42.79 -34.69 -21.51
C VAL A 12 44.18 -34.95 -20.91
N SER A 13 44.34 -34.73 -19.62
CA SER A 13 45.42 -35.38 -18.85
C SER A 13 44.95 -35.64 -17.43
N ALA A 14 44.78 -36.91 -17.17
CA ALA A 14 44.58 -37.46 -15.84
C ALA A 14 45.93 -37.66 -15.17
N LEU A 15 46.04 -37.31 -13.92
CA LEU A 15 47.12 -37.76 -13.02
C LEU A 15 46.49 -38.19 -11.69
N LEU A 16 46.51 -39.49 -11.47
CA LEU A 16 46.27 -40.14 -10.17
C LEU A 16 47.51 -39.89 -9.28
N SER A 17 47.31 -39.55 -8.05
CA SER A 17 48.27 -39.76 -6.97
C SER A 17 47.49 -40.11 -5.69
N ALA A 18 47.75 -41.31 -5.23
CA ALA A 18 47.26 -41.83 -3.96
C ALA A 18 48.18 -41.38 -2.83
N GLY A 19 47.62 -41.20 -1.64
CA GLY A 19 48.41 -41.33 -0.45
C GLY A 19 48.07 -40.45 0.76
N LEU A 20 47.67 -41.13 1.75
CA LEU A 20 47.86 -41.06 3.22
C LEU A 20 46.70 -40.55 4.06
N LEU A 21 46.24 -41.48 4.87
CA LEU A 21 45.36 -41.32 6.02
C LEU A 21 46.04 -40.44 7.10
N GLY A 22 45.36 -39.38 7.50
CA GLY A 22 45.67 -38.62 8.70
C GLY A 22 44.38 -38.37 9.44
N VAL A 23 44.09 -39.15 10.49
CA VAL A 23 43.00 -38.91 11.41
C VAL A 23 43.39 -37.80 12.38
N THR A 24 42.85 -36.61 12.20
CA THR A 24 42.86 -35.57 13.24
C THR A 24 41.43 -35.18 13.53
N GLY A 25 40.98 -35.48 14.75
CA GLY A 25 39.70 -35.09 15.24
C GLY A 25 39.54 -33.56 15.27
N SER A 26 38.61 -33.05 14.48
CA SER A 26 38.18 -31.67 14.51
C SER A 26 36.90 -31.60 15.32
N LEU A 27 36.95 -30.92 16.45
CA LEU A 27 35.80 -30.52 17.22
C LEU A 27 34.94 -29.60 16.36
N GLY A 28 33.84 -30.14 15.86
CA GLY A 28 32.86 -29.39 15.08
C GLY A 28 32.15 -28.33 15.97
N HIS A 29 32.46 -27.05 15.73
CA HIS A 29 31.61 -25.97 16.18
C HIS A 29 30.34 -26.04 15.35
N ALA A 30 29.25 -26.48 15.98
CA ALA A 30 27.92 -26.36 15.43
C ALA A 30 27.57 -24.87 15.36
N SER A 31 27.67 -24.26 14.18
CA SER A 31 27.07 -22.97 13.91
C SER A 31 25.56 -23.13 14.06
N ALA A 32 24.99 -22.53 15.10
CA ALA A 32 23.56 -22.37 15.22
C ALA A 32 23.07 -21.48 14.06
N ALA A 33 22.25 -22.03 13.20
CA ALA A 33 21.51 -21.26 12.21
C ALA A 33 20.65 -20.22 12.95
N PRO A 34 20.52 -18.98 12.42
CA PRO A 34 19.63 -18.01 13.04
C PRO A 34 18.22 -18.58 13.00
N SER A 35 17.62 -18.74 14.17
CA SER A 35 16.21 -19.09 14.32
C SER A 35 15.39 -17.98 13.67
N GLY A 36 14.77 -18.30 12.53
CA GLY A 36 13.76 -17.44 11.93
C GLY A 36 12.66 -17.13 12.95
N PRO A 37 11.94 -16.01 12.81
CA PRO A 37 10.90 -15.66 13.75
C PRO A 37 9.90 -16.80 13.86
N ALA A 38 9.63 -17.23 15.10
CA ALA A 38 8.71 -18.31 15.41
C ALA A 38 7.33 -18.02 14.79
N ALA A 39 6.96 -18.77 13.78
CA ALA A 39 5.57 -18.88 13.33
C ALA A 39 4.78 -19.56 14.45
N GLY A 40 3.98 -18.80 15.20
CA GLY A 40 3.17 -19.39 16.25
C GLY A 40 2.61 -18.47 17.31
N ALA A 41 2.04 -17.31 16.91
CA ALA A 41 0.94 -16.79 17.69
C ALA A 41 -0.32 -17.10 16.89
N SER A 42 -1.28 -17.86 17.47
CA SER A 42 -2.62 -17.97 16.91
C SER A 42 -3.11 -16.54 16.71
N ALA A 43 -3.17 -16.10 15.46
CA ALA A 43 -3.64 -14.78 15.12
C ALA A 43 -5.13 -14.76 15.47
N GLY A 44 -5.45 -14.22 16.64
CA GLY A 44 -6.80 -13.77 16.95
C GLY A 44 -7.23 -12.88 15.78
N HIS A 45 -8.52 -12.91 15.46
CA HIS A 45 -9.06 -12.08 14.37
C HIS A 45 -8.56 -10.64 14.53
N PRO A 46 -8.01 -10.00 13.49
CA PRO A 46 -7.50 -8.63 13.61
C PRO A 46 -8.61 -7.64 13.95
N CYS A 47 -9.85 -7.94 13.60
CA CYS A 47 -11.02 -7.11 13.83
C CYS A 47 -11.99 -7.75 14.83
N GLY A 48 -12.91 -6.96 15.37
CA GLY A 48 -13.90 -7.44 16.35
C GLY A 48 -13.36 -7.74 17.74
N THR A 49 -12.13 -7.34 18.05
CA THR A 49 -11.51 -7.55 19.35
C THR A 49 -11.96 -6.52 20.41
N LYS A 50 -12.58 -5.43 19.97
CA LYS A 50 -13.19 -4.39 20.79
C LYS A 50 -14.63 -4.15 20.37
N ALA A 51 -15.54 -4.06 21.33
CA ALA A 51 -16.97 -3.86 21.08
C ALA A 51 -17.29 -2.44 20.55
N LYS A 52 -16.49 -1.45 20.92
CA LYS A 52 -16.69 -0.04 20.54
C LYS A 52 -15.38 0.55 20.02
N ALA A 53 -15.52 1.51 19.11
CA ALA A 53 -14.45 2.37 18.69
C ALA A 53 -13.87 3.14 19.89
N GLY A 54 -12.55 3.25 19.90
CA GLY A 54 -11.82 4.14 20.80
C GLY A 54 -11.58 5.51 20.19
N SER A 55 -10.69 6.29 20.81
CA SER A 55 -10.13 7.48 20.17
C SER A 55 -9.00 7.07 19.26
N TYR A 56 -9.13 7.33 17.97
CA TYR A 56 -8.08 7.07 17.00
C TYR A 56 -6.99 8.15 17.09
N ARG A 57 -5.75 7.69 17.06
CA ARG A 57 -4.56 8.56 17.00
C ARG A 57 -3.74 8.30 15.74
N HIS A 58 -4.01 7.17 15.07
CA HIS A 58 -3.27 6.75 13.90
C HIS A 58 -4.24 6.24 12.84
N VAL A 59 -4.07 6.74 11.63
CA VAL A 59 -4.75 6.24 10.42
C VAL A 59 -3.68 5.84 9.43
N ILE A 60 -3.77 4.60 8.94
CA ILE A 60 -2.84 4.05 7.95
C ILE A 60 -3.60 3.74 6.68
N TRP A 61 -3.13 4.26 5.56
CA TRP A 61 -3.59 3.86 4.23
C TRP A 61 -2.52 3.03 3.54
N ILE A 62 -2.93 1.95 2.89
CA ILE A 62 -2.13 1.17 1.95
C ILE A 62 -2.82 1.27 0.60
N PHE A 63 -2.17 1.92 -0.36
CA PHE A 63 -2.66 2.06 -1.72
C PHE A 63 -2.01 1.02 -2.62
N MET A 64 -2.86 0.22 -3.24
CA MET A 64 -2.54 -0.79 -4.26
C MET A 64 -2.97 -0.25 -5.63
N GLU A 65 -2.64 -0.95 -6.69
CA GLU A 65 -2.74 -0.45 -8.06
C GLU A 65 -3.54 -1.35 -8.99
N ASN A 66 -4.32 -0.67 -9.85
CA ASN A 66 -4.85 -1.18 -11.12
C ASN A 66 -5.64 -2.49 -11.05
N GLN A 67 -6.36 -2.78 -9.95
CA GLN A 67 -7.19 -3.99 -9.91
C GLN A 67 -8.64 -3.68 -9.54
N ALA A 68 -9.55 -4.04 -10.43
CA ALA A 68 -10.98 -3.91 -10.19
C ALA A 68 -11.45 -4.86 -9.07
N TYR A 69 -12.54 -4.50 -8.41
CA TYR A 69 -13.15 -5.27 -7.31
C TYR A 69 -13.37 -6.75 -7.67
N ASN A 70 -13.91 -7.03 -8.85
CA ASN A 70 -14.23 -8.38 -9.31
C ASN A 70 -12.99 -9.22 -9.68
N ALA A 71 -11.84 -8.58 -9.92
CA ALA A 71 -10.58 -9.28 -10.14
C ALA A 71 -9.96 -9.78 -8.81
N ILE A 72 -10.24 -9.09 -7.71
CA ILE A 72 -9.68 -9.38 -6.38
C ILE A 72 -10.62 -10.23 -5.53
N ILE A 73 -11.87 -9.80 -5.38
CA ILE A 73 -12.82 -10.47 -4.47
C ILE A 73 -13.32 -11.78 -5.09
N GLY A 74 -13.05 -12.86 -4.39
CA GLY A 74 -13.33 -14.23 -4.86
C GLY A 74 -12.18 -14.89 -5.63
N SER A 75 -11.13 -14.14 -5.99
CA SER A 75 -9.98 -14.69 -6.70
C SER A 75 -9.11 -15.56 -5.78
N SER A 76 -8.69 -16.73 -6.26
CA SER A 76 -7.73 -17.59 -5.57
C SER A 76 -6.33 -16.95 -5.48
N GLN A 77 -5.98 -16.08 -6.42
CA GLN A 77 -4.72 -15.33 -6.41
C GLN A 77 -4.68 -14.28 -5.28
N ALA A 78 -5.83 -13.78 -4.83
CA ALA A 78 -5.97 -12.83 -3.74
C ALA A 78 -6.32 -13.50 -2.39
N SER A 79 -5.77 -14.68 -2.10
CA SER A 79 -6.18 -15.51 -0.97
C SER A 79 -6.09 -14.80 0.38
N TYR A 80 -5.00 -14.06 0.63
CA TYR A 80 -4.83 -13.31 1.88
C TYR A 80 -5.77 -12.11 1.96
N ILE A 81 -5.92 -11.35 0.89
CA ILE A 81 -6.85 -10.22 0.80
C ILE A 81 -8.28 -10.68 1.08
N ASN A 82 -8.71 -11.78 0.47
CA ASN A 82 -10.02 -12.38 0.71
C ASN A 82 -10.18 -12.90 2.14
N ALA A 83 -9.10 -13.38 2.78
CA ALA A 83 -9.13 -13.78 4.18
C ALA A 83 -9.33 -12.55 5.10
N VAL A 84 -8.60 -11.46 4.87
CA VAL A 84 -8.78 -10.19 5.59
C VAL A 84 -10.19 -9.63 5.37
N ALA A 85 -10.69 -9.66 4.14
CA ALA A 85 -12.05 -9.24 3.82
C ALA A 85 -13.12 -10.03 4.61
N ARG A 86 -12.91 -11.31 4.89
CA ARG A 86 -13.83 -12.11 5.72
C ARG A 86 -13.71 -11.81 7.20
N GLN A 87 -12.54 -11.38 7.67
CA GLN A 87 -12.25 -11.14 9.09
C GLN A 87 -12.49 -9.69 9.52
N CYS A 88 -12.58 -8.76 8.58
CA CYS A 88 -12.71 -7.33 8.83
C CYS A 88 -13.84 -6.71 8.01
N GLY A 89 -13.77 -5.41 7.77
CA GLY A 89 -14.72 -4.66 6.97
C GLY A 89 -14.38 -4.70 5.47
N LEU A 90 -15.40 -4.79 4.62
CA LEU A 90 -15.29 -4.63 3.17
C LEU A 90 -16.36 -3.65 2.68
N ALA A 91 -15.95 -2.55 2.07
CA ALA A 91 -16.83 -1.69 1.30
C ALA A 91 -17.12 -2.37 -0.05
N THR A 92 -18.36 -2.77 -0.26
CA THR A 92 -18.77 -3.52 -1.46
C THR A 92 -19.23 -2.63 -2.61
N ASN A 93 -19.20 -1.32 -2.42
CA ASN A 93 -19.55 -0.30 -3.41
C ASN A 93 -18.61 0.90 -3.23
N TYR A 94 -17.32 0.67 -3.50
CA TYR A 94 -16.30 1.70 -3.38
C TYR A 94 -15.69 2.02 -4.75
N HIS A 95 -15.62 3.30 -5.07
CA HIS A 95 -15.20 3.79 -6.37
C HIS A 95 -13.92 4.63 -6.29
N ASN A 96 -13.06 4.52 -7.30
CA ASN A 96 -12.01 5.50 -7.56
C ASN A 96 -12.62 6.84 -8.06
N ILE A 97 -11.78 7.78 -8.43
CA ILE A 97 -12.25 9.11 -8.89
C ILE A 97 -12.18 9.21 -10.40
N THR A 98 -11.14 8.69 -11.01
CA THR A 98 -10.88 8.80 -12.45
C THR A 98 -9.79 7.81 -12.88
N HIS A 99 -9.34 7.95 -14.13
CA HIS A 99 -8.18 7.30 -14.73
C HIS A 99 -7.28 8.35 -15.40
N PRO A 100 -5.93 8.16 -15.42
CA PRO A 100 -5.13 7.13 -14.78
C PRO A 100 -4.84 7.40 -13.28
N SER A 101 -3.82 6.73 -12.74
CA SER A 101 -3.51 6.61 -11.31
C SER A 101 -3.32 7.94 -10.56
N LEU A 102 -2.41 8.80 -11.00
CA LEU A 102 -1.98 9.99 -10.24
C LEU A 102 -3.12 10.91 -9.78
N PRO A 103 -4.13 11.24 -10.59
CA PRO A 103 -5.29 12.01 -10.14
C PRO A 103 -6.01 11.40 -8.94
N ASN A 104 -6.06 10.07 -8.81
CA ASN A 104 -6.68 9.39 -7.67
C ASN A 104 -5.90 9.63 -6.38
N TYR A 105 -4.57 9.54 -6.44
CA TYR A 105 -3.70 9.86 -5.30
C TYR A 105 -3.88 11.31 -4.83
N ILE A 106 -3.92 12.25 -5.78
CA ILE A 106 -4.12 13.67 -5.48
C ILE A 106 -5.52 13.91 -4.93
N ALA A 107 -6.57 13.32 -5.51
CA ALA A 107 -7.95 13.44 -5.02
C ALA A 107 -8.08 12.89 -3.59
N ALA A 108 -7.55 11.68 -3.34
CA ALA A 108 -7.58 11.03 -2.04
C ALA A 108 -6.90 11.86 -0.96
N THR A 109 -5.83 12.57 -1.28
CA THR A 109 -5.02 13.29 -0.29
C THR A 109 -5.35 14.77 -0.15
N SER A 110 -6.12 15.36 -1.09
CA SER A 110 -6.46 16.81 -1.07
C SER A 110 -7.96 17.12 -1.11
N GLY A 111 -8.79 16.18 -1.54
CA GLY A 111 -10.21 16.45 -1.79
C GLY A 111 -10.48 17.33 -3.01
N LEU A 112 -9.49 17.55 -3.89
CA LEU A 112 -9.67 18.37 -5.09
C LEU A 112 -10.74 17.77 -6.02
N PRO A 113 -11.60 18.62 -6.61
CA PRO A 113 -12.61 18.15 -7.57
C PRO A 113 -11.95 17.75 -8.89
N TYR A 114 -12.62 16.88 -9.66
CA TYR A 114 -12.13 16.37 -10.95
C TYR A 114 -11.61 17.49 -11.88
N SER A 115 -12.29 18.64 -11.94
CA SER A 115 -11.85 19.78 -12.76
C SER A 115 -10.44 20.29 -12.42
N SER A 116 -10.01 20.14 -11.17
CA SER A 116 -8.67 20.51 -10.70
C SER A 116 -7.65 19.37 -10.86
N LEU A 117 -8.09 18.13 -11.10
CA LEU A 117 -7.21 16.98 -11.30
C LEU A 117 -6.67 16.91 -12.73
N ARG A 118 -7.20 17.68 -13.67
CA ARG A 118 -6.81 17.65 -15.09
C ARG A 118 -5.33 17.97 -15.33
N ASN A 119 -4.69 18.71 -14.44
CA ASN A 119 -3.25 19.01 -14.53
C ASN A 119 -2.36 17.78 -14.27
N PHE A 120 -2.94 16.70 -13.75
CA PHE A 120 -2.27 15.44 -13.47
C PHE A 120 -2.60 14.37 -14.52
N LEU A 121 -3.18 14.78 -15.65
CA LEU A 121 -3.56 13.93 -16.79
C LEU A 121 -2.73 14.29 -18.02
N PRO A 122 -2.04 13.33 -18.68
CA PRO A 122 -1.75 11.98 -18.18
C PRO A 122 -0.81 12.00 -16.97
N ASP A 123 -0.56 10.83 -16.38
CA ASP A 123 0.41 10.71 -15.27
C ASP A 123 1.73 11.38 -15.60
N CYS A 124 2.22 12.19 -14.67
CA CYS A 124 3.41 12.99 -14.86
C CYS A 124 4.26 13.04 -13.57
N GLY A 125 5.55 13.31 -13.69
CA GLY A 125 6.43 13.49 -12.53
C GLY A 125 6.14 14.78 -11.76
N PRO A 126 6.51 14.86 -10.46
CA PRO A 126 6.21 15.99 -9.58
C PRO A 126 7.05 17.23 -9.90
N ALA A 127 6.86 17.80 -11.08
CA ALA A 127 7.58 18.97 -11.59
C ALA A 127 6.70 19.81 -12.51
N GLY A 128 7.10 21.06 -12.76
CA GLY A 128 6.44 21.97 -13.69
C GLY A 128 4.98 22.23 -13.32
N SER A 129 4.07 21.96 -14.26
CA SER A 129 2.62 22.07 -14.05
C SER A 129 2.00 20.88 -13.32
N CYS A 130 2.73 19.79 -13.16
CA CYS A 130 2.27 18.56 -12.50
C CYS A 130 2.52 18.62 -10.98
N VAL A 131 2.22 19.74 -10.36
CA VAL A 131 2.26 19.96 -8.90
C VAL A 131 1.12 20.85 -8.50
N THR A 132 0.81 20.91 -7.20
CA THR A 132 -0.25 21.74 -6.67
C THR A 132 0.16 22.46 -5.39
N SER A 133 -0.40 23.65 -5.18
CA SER A 133 -0.36 24.35 -3.91
C SER A 133 -1.56 24.08 -3.02
N ALA A 134 -2.45 23.17 -3.43
CA ALA A 134 -3.60 22.78 -2.64
C ALA A 134 -3.17 22.21 -1.27
N ARG A 135 -4.01 22.42 -0.27
CA ARG A 135 -3.82 21.78 1.04
C ARG A 135 -4.11 20.29 0.94
N SER A 136 -3.29 19.49 1.58
CA SER A 136 -3.45 18.03 1.65
C SER A 136 -3.56 17.58 3.11
N ILE A 137 -3.99 16.32 3.30
CA ILE A 137 -4.03 15.69 4.63
C ILE A 137 -2.65 15.71 5.30
N PHE A 138 -1.56 15.64 4.53
CA PHE A 138 -0.18 15.79 5.03
C PHE A 138 0.10 17.15 5.66
N ALA A 139 -0.68 18.20 5.35
CA ALA A 139 -0.46 19.57 5.78
C ALA A 139 -1.53 20.09 6.75
N GLN A 140 -2.34 19.20 7.37
CA GLN A 140 -3.43 19.62 8.26
C GLN A 140 -2.99 19.84 9.72
N GLY A 141 -1.70 19.70 10.04
CA GLY A 141 -1.13 20.04 11.34
C GLY A 141 -0.79 18.83 12.21
N GLU A 142 -1.26 17.64 11.85
CA GLU A 142 -0.87 16.39 12.51
C GLU A 142 0.45 15.84 11.95
N THR A 143 1.07 14.92 12.71
CA THR A 143 2.26 14.22 12.24
C THR A 143 1.89 13.26 11.11
N TRP A 144 2.75 13.19 10.09
CA TRP A 144 2.52 12.31 8.95
C TRP A 144 3.81 11.65 8.47
N LYS A 145 3.67 10.50 7.83
CA LYS A 145 4.72 9.88 7.01
C LYS A 145 4.12 9.23 5.78
N ALA A 146 4.84 9.34 4.66
CA ALA A 146 4.70 8.44 3.53
C ALA A 146 5.82 7.40 3.63
N TYR A 147 5.48 6.15 3.37
CA TYR A 147 6.40 5.01 3.40
C TYR A 147 6.35 4.34 2.03
N ASP A 148 7.33 4.63 1.20
CA ASP A 148 7.35 4.21 -0.18
C ASP A 148 8.37 3.09 -0.39
N GLU A 149 7.90 1.94 -0.87
CA GLU A 149 8.76 0.79 -1.10
C GLU A 149 9.66 1.01 -2.31
N SER A 150 10.90 0.54 -2.21
CA SER A 150 11.96 0.73 -3.22
C SER A 150 12.36 2.19 -3.49
N MET A 151 11.84 3.15 -2.73
CA MET A 151 12.28 4.54 -2.83
C MET A 151 13.75 4.64 -2.38
N PRO A 152 14.68 5.15 -3.22
CA PRO A 152 16.12 5.11 -2.91
C PRO A 152 16.56 6.13 -1.86
N SER A 153 15.85 7.24 -1.76
CA SER A 153 16.12 8.31 -0.79
C SER A 153 14.83 9.02 -0.39
N SER A 154 14.82 9.60 0.81
CA SER A 154 13.64 10.34 1.29
C SER A 154 13.26 11.49 0.34
N CYS A 155 11.95 11.63 0.08
CA CYS A 155 11.38 12.67 -0.80
C CYS A 155 11.89 12.57 -2.24
N ASP A 156 12.05 11.34 -2.77
CA ASP A 156 12.50 11.15 -4.15
C ASP A 156 11.38 11.49 -5.14
N ARG A 157 11.70 12.34 -6.10
CA ARG A 157 10.76 12.84 -7.11
C ARG A 157 10.93 12.18 -8.47
N SER A 158 11.78 11.16 -8.55
CA SER A 158 12.12 10.49 -9.80
C SER A 158 11.84 9.00 -9.70
N ASN A 159 11.37 8.41 -10.78
CA ASN A 159 11.24 6.95 -10.85
C ASN A 159 12.60 6.27 -10.68
N ALA A 160 12.66 5.20 -9.91
CA ALA A 160 13.89 4.45 -9.67
C ALA A 160 13.60 2.95 -9.49
N GLY A 161 14.06 2.13 -10.44
CA GLY A 161 13.76 0.70 -10.42
C GLY A 161 12.26 0.43 -10.39
N THR A 162 11.77 -0.17 -9.31
CA THR A 162 10.34 -0.44 -9.08
C THR A 162 9.63 0.65 -8.27
N TYR A 163 10.32 1.69 -7.81
CA TYR A 163 9.69 2.88 -7.23
C TYR A 163 9.12 3.78 -8.33
N ALA A 164 7.85 4.16 -8.19
CA ALA A 164 7.16 5.08 -9.08
C ALA A 164 6.81 6.39 -8.35
N ALA A 165 7.44 7.50 -8.76
CA ALA A 165 7.19 8.81 -8.14
C ALA A 165 5.73 9.26 -8.25
N ARG A 166 4.99 8.81 -9.28
CA ARG A 166 3.56 9.11 -9.45
C ARG A 166 2.67 8.46 -8.39
N HIS A 167 3.15 7.42 -7.70
CA HIS A 167 2.44 6.76 -6.59
C HIS A 167 2.80 7.36 -5.22
N ASN A 168 3.64 8.38 -5.19
CA ASN A 168 4.02 9.12 -3.99
C ASN A 168 3.39 10.52 -3.98
N PRO A 169 2.14 10.68 -3.50
CA PRO A 169 1.42 11.95 -3.58
C PRO A 169 2.07 13.09 -2.77
N ALA A 170 2.86 12.78 -1.73
CA ALA A 170 3.48 13.80 -0.90
C ALA A 170 4.40 14.72 -1.71
N THR A 171 5.05 14.20 -2.74
CA THR A 171 6.00 14.95 -3.58
C THR A 171 5.35 15.99 -4.50
N TYR A 172 4.03 15.94 -4.69
CA TYR A 172 3.28 16.84 -5.58
C TYR A 172 2.79 18.14 -4.94
N TYR A 173 2.90 18.26 -3.61
CA TYR A 173 2.42 19.44 -2.89
C TYR A 173 3.54 20.46 -2.67
N THR A 174 3.51 21.57 -3.40
CA THR A 174 4.57 22.61 -3.36
C THR A 174 4.67 23.34 -2.01
N THR A 175 3.59 23.32 -1.24
CA THR A 175 3.53 23.98 0.08
C THR A 175 3.83 23.03 1.23
N LEU A 176 3.97 21.72 0.97
CA LEU A 176 4.25 20.73 1.99
C LEU A 176 5.69 20.87 2.49
N ARG A 177 5.82 21.01 3.81
CA ARG A 177 7.13 21.08 4.48
C ARG A 177 7.49 19.73 5.08
N GLY A 178 8.80 19.51 5.29
CA GLY A 178 9.29 18.32 5.96
C GLY A 178 9.29 17.05 5.10
N CYS A 179 9.20 17.17 3.77
CA CYS A 179 9.20 16.02 2.86
C CYS A 179 10.37 15.07 3.16
N THR A 180 11.60 15.55 3.28
CA THR A 180 12.79 14.71 3.51
C THR A 180 12.81 13.98 4.86
N SER A 181 12.02 14.40 5.82
CA SER A 181 11.90 13.75 7.14
C SER A 181 10.68 12.85 7.28
N SER A 182 9.67 13.07 6.43
CA SER A 182 8.35 12.43 6.58
C SER A 182 8.00 11.53 5.39
N ASP A 183 8.52 11.80 4.22
CA ASP A 183 8.40 10.95 3.04
C ASP A 183 9.67 10.09 2.95
N VAL A 184 9.58 8.83 3.36
CA VAL A 184 10.73 7.99 3.68
C VAL A 184 10.62 6.60 3.05
N PRO A 185 11.76 5.91 2.80
CA PRO A 185 11.73 4.52 2.35
C PRO A 185 10.94 3.63 3.31
N TYR A 186 10.14 2.71 2.75
CA TYR A 186 9.27 1.79 3.50
C TYR A 186 9.96 1.04 4.64
N SER A 187 11.25 0.77 4.51
CA SER A 187 12.05 0.10 5.55
C SER A 187 12.01 0.81 6.91
N ARG A 188 11.65 2.10 6.94
CA ARG A 188 11.50 2.88 8.19
C ARG A 188 10.28 2.49 9.01
N LEU A 189 9.22 1.95 8.39
CA LEU A 189 7.97 1.60 9.06
C LEU A 189 8.19 0.60 10.21
N ALA A 190 8.98 -0.43 10.00
CA ALA A 190 9.23 -1.44 11.04
C ALA A 190 9.88 -0.84 12.29
N SER A 191 10.83 0.09 12.10
CA SER A 191 11.45 0.82 13.21
C SER A 191 10.45 1.71 13.93
N ASP A 192 9.63 2.45 13.20
CA ASP A 192 8.65 3.36 13.79
C ASP A 192 7.59 2.60 14.61
N LEU A 193 7.12 1.46 14.09
CA LEU A 193 6.21 0.55 14.83
C LEU A 193 6.86 -0.02 16.10
N ALA A 194 8.14 -0.42 16.01
CA ALA A 194 8.84 -1.01 17.17
C ALA A 194 9.12 0.00 18.30
N HIS A 195 9.21 1.28 17.97
CA HIS A 195 9.53 2.35 18.92
C HIS A 195 8.33 3.23 19.30
N ASN A 196 7.11 2.86 18.94
CA ASN A 196 5.88 3.65 19.15
C ASN A 196 6.00 5.07 18.54
N GLN A 197 6.56 5.15 17.33
CA GLN A 197 6.76 6.40 16.59
C GLN A 197 5.86 6.50 15.35
N LEU A 198 4.78 5.73 15.34
CA LEU A 198 3.80 5.81 14.27
C LEU A 198 3.19 7.22 14.23
N PRO A 199 3.18 7.92 13.07
CA PRO A 199 2.56 9.25 12.98
C PRO A 199 1.04 9.16 13.05
N ALA A 200 0.38 10.29 13.17
CA ALA A 200 -1.09 10.34 13.13
C ALA A 200 -1.63 9.88 11.78
N PHE A 201 -0.98 10.25 10.67
CA PHE A 201 -1.34 9.79 9.34
C PHE A 201 -0.17 9.09 8.65
N SER A 202 -0.39 7.86 8.17
CA SER A 202 0.58 7.09 7.38
C SER A 202 0.00 6.77 6.01
N PHE A 203 0.75 7.07 4.95
CA PHE A 203 0.47 6.66 3.58
C PHE A 203 1.51 5.62 3.17
N ILE A 204 1.09 4.43 2.80
CA ILE A 204 1.99 3.33 2.42
C ILE A 204 1.76 2.98 0.96
N THR A 205 2.84 2.99 0.18
CA THR A 205 2.83 2.60 -1.22
C THR A 205 3.82 1.45 -1.44
N PRO A 206 3.34 0.23 -1.75
CA PRO A 206 4.22 -0.82 -2.23
C PRO A 206 4.86 -0.45 -3.57
N ASN A 207 5.92 -1.14 -3.97
CA ASN A 207 6.56 -0.92 -5.26
C ASN A 207 5.71 -1.49 -6.42
N LEU A 208 6.06 -1.14 -7.66
CA LEU A 208 5.31 -1.51 -8.88
C LEU A 208 5.04 -3.01 -9.07
N ILE A 209 5.73 -3.89 -8.39
CA ILE A 209 5.45 -5.34 -8.41
C ILE A 209 4.47 -5.68 -7.30
N ASP A 210 4.76 -5.20 -6.11
CA ASP A 210 4.03 -5.54 -4.89
C ASP A 210 2.70 -4.79 -4.77
N ASP A 211 2.53 -3.66 -5.47
CA ASP A 211 1.27 -2.92 -5.58
C ASP A 211 0.29 -3.54 -6.62
N MET A 212 0.75 -4.46 -7.46
CA MET A 212 0.06 -5.13 -8.58
C MET A 212 0.09 -4.36 -9.90
N HIS A 213 0.70 -3.18 -10.01
CA HIS A 213 0.75 -2.42 -11.26
C HIS A 213 1.48 -3.19 -12.37
N ASN A 214 2.72 -3.61 -12.10
CA ASN A 214 3.53 -4.44 -13.00
C ASN A 214 3.59 -5.90 -12.54
N GLY A 215 3.15 -6.18 -11.32
CA GLY A 215 3.09 -7.50 -10.72
C GLY A 215 1.73 -8.16 -10.91
N THR A 216 1.58 -9.33 -10.31
CA THR A 216 0.34 -10.08 -10.31
C THR A 216 -0.48 -9.81 -9.04
N ILE A 217 -1.78 -10.16 -9.06
CA ILE A 217 -2.62 -10.17 -7.86
C ILE A 217 -2.00 -11.02 -6.74
N SER A 218 -1.33 -12.11 -7.11
CA SER A 218 -0.64 -12.99 -6.14
C SER A 218 0.56 -12.30 -5.48
N ASP A 219 1.30 -11.45 -6.21
CA ASP A 219 2.43 -10.70 -5.65
C ASP A 219 1.95 -9.73 -4.57
N GLY A 220 0.95 -8.89 -4.87
CA GLY A 220 0.39 -7.97 -3.89
C GLY A 220 -0.30 -8.67 -2.72
N SER A 221 -1.02 -9.78 -2.96
CA SER A 221 -1.61 -10.59 -1.88
C SER A 221 -0.52 -11.18 -0.97
N THR A 222 0.60 -11.58 -1.54
CA THR A 222 1.78 -12.10 -0.81
C THR A 222 2.46 -10.98 -0.02
N TRP A 223 2.65 -9.81 -0.64
CA TRP A 223 3.21 -8.65 0.05
C TRP A 223 2.38 -8.26 1.26
N LEU A 224 1.06 -8.14 1.11
CA LEU A 224 0.15 -7.85 2.22
C LEU A 224 0.23 -8.93 3.32
N SER A 225 0.36 -10.21 2.96
CA SER A 225 0.47 -11.29 3.95
C SER A 225 1.74 -11.22 4.80
N ARG A 226 2.80 -10.63 4.27
CA ARG A 226 4.09 -10.47 4.98
C ARG A 226 4.13 -9.19 5.81
N ASN A 227 3.51 -8.11 5.33
CA ASN A 227 3.67 -6.77 5.89
C ASN A 227 2.53 -6.37 6.85
N LEU A 228 1.27 -6.67 6.51
CA LEU A 228 0.13 -6.29 7.34
C LEU A 228 0.20 -6.86 8.77
N PRO A 229 0.61 -8.12 9.02
CA PRO A 229 0.73 -8.64 10.38
C PRO A 229 1.64 -7.83 11.30
N THR A 230 2.69 -7.20 10.78
CA THR A 230 3.60 -6.34 11.57
C THR A 230 2.84 -5.11 12.08
N ILE A 231 2.03 -4.47 11.23
CA ILE A 231 1.18 -3.34 11.61
C ILE A 231 0.14 -3.78 12.65
N LEU A 232 -0.55 -4.89 12.40
CA LEU A 232 -1.62 -5.39 13.27
C LEU A 232 -1.13 -5.95 14.62
N SER A 233 0.17 -6.23 14.72
CA SER A 233 0.79 -6.66 15.98
C SER A 233 1.31 -5.48 16.83
N SER A 234 1.32 -4.27 16.30
CA SER A 234 1.82 -3.09 17.00
C SER A 234 0.98 -2.77 18.26
N PRO A 235 1.59 -2.18 19.30
CA PRO A 235 0.86 -1.74 20.50
C PRO A 235 -0.26 -0.77 20.17
N GLU A 236 -0.05 0.14 19.20
CA GLU A 236 -1.04 1.15 18.80
C GLU A 236 -2.27 0.51 18.15
N TYR A 237 -2.08 -0.51 17.31
CA TYR A 237 -3.19 -1.25 16.73
C TYR A 237 -3.93 -2.06 17.79
N ARG A 238 -3.23 -2.87 18.57
CA ARG A 238 -3.81 -3.70 19.65
C ARG A 238 -4.50 -2.85 20.73
N GLY A 239 -3.94 -1.68 21.01
CA GLY A 239 -4.53 -0.67 21.89
C GLY A 239 -5.87 -0.14 21.40
N GLY A 240 -6.18 -0.25 20.12
CA GLY A 240 -7.41 0.23 19.48
C GLY A 240 -7.36 1.68 19.07
N SER A 241 -6.16 2.27 18.97
CA SER A 241 -5.97 3.66 18.53
C SER A 241 -5.60 3.80 17.07
N THR A 242 -5.58 2.70 16.30
CA THR A 242 -5.19 2.68 14.88
C THR A 242 -6.30 2.09 14.01
N ALA A 243 -6.62 2.78 12.92
CA ALA A 243 -7.43 2.26 11.81
C ALA A 243 -6.55 2.09 10.57
N VAL A 244 -6.69 0.95 9.88
CA VAL A 244 -5.97 0.64 8.64
C VAL A 244 -6.96 0.49 7.51
N PHE A 245 -6.68 1.12 6.38
CA PHE A 245 -7.45 1.00 5.15
C PHE A 245 -6.53 0.49 4.05
N ILE A 246 -6.97 -0.53 3.33
CA ILE A 246 -6.30 -1.04 2.14
C ILE A 246 -7.24 -0.79 0.97
N THR A 247 -6.79 -0.02 -0.03
CA THR A 247 -7.59 0.31 -1.20
C THR A 247 -6.73 0.28 -2.46
N TRP A 248 -7.37 0.27 -3.61
CA TRP A 248 -6.73 0.41 -4.91
C TRP A 248 -7.02 1.82 -5.43
N ASP A 249 -6.05 2.41 -6.10
CA ASP A 249 -6.18 3.75 -6.67
C ASP A 249 -7.25 3.80 -7.77
N GLU A 250 -7.24 2.78 -8.65
CA GLU A 250 -8.21 2.55 -9.72
C GLU A 250 -8.28 1.07 -10.06
N GLY A 251 -9.22 0.67 -10.91
CA GLY A 251 -9.30 -0.67 -11.49
C GLY A 251 -8.96 -0.67 -12.97
N GLU A 252 -8.67 -1.86 -13.52
CA GLU A 252 -8.52 -2.10 -14.95
C GLU A 252 -9.72 -2.85 -15.52
N GLY A 253 -9.87 -2.79 -16.84
CA GLY A 253 -10.96 -3.42 -17.59
C GLY A 253 -12.17 -2.51 -17.78
N GLY A 254 -13.18 -2.98 -18.49
CA GLY A 254 -14.37 -2.18 -18.79
C GLY A 254 -14.12 -1.10 -19.85
N GLY A 255 -14.77 0.04 -19.69
CA GLY A 255 -14.66 1.19 -20.60
C GLY A 255 -13.51 2.13 -20.33
N TYR A 256 -12.46 1.65 -19.66
CA TYR A 256 -11.29 2.41 -19.23
C TYR A 256 -10.89 3.53 -20.20
N GLY A 257 -11.03 4.76 -19.75
CA GLY A 257 -10.68 5.96 -20.50
C GLY A 257 -10.02 7.03 -19.65
N ALA A 258 -8.88 7.57 -20.12
CA ALA A 258 -8.24 8.67 -19.42
C ALA A 258 -9.22 9.83 -19.23
N GLY A 259 -9.39 10.26 -17.98
CA GLY A 259 -10.28 11.34 -17.62
C GLY A 259 -11.75 10.94 -17.37
N GLU A 260 -12.08 9.65 -17.33
CA GLU A 260 -13.40 9.19 -16.89
C GLU A 260 -13.69 9.60 -15.44
N GLN A 261 -14.93 9.96 -15.14
CA GLN A 261 -15.36 10.35 -13.79
C GLN A 261 -16.03 9.17 -13.10
N CYS A 262 -15.29 8.51 -12.21
CA CYS A 262 -15.70 7.29 -11.53
C CYS A 262 -16.37 7.49 -10.16
N ALA A 263 -16.25 8.67 -9.55
CA ALA A 263 -16.65 8.90 -8.15
C ALA A 263 -18.10 8.49 -7.83
N THR A 264 -18.99 8.46 -8.84
CA THR A 264 -20.39 8.07 -8.74
C THR A 264 -20.81 7.05 -9.79
N SER A 265 -19.92 6.63 -10.67
CA SER A 265 -20.20 5.65 -11.71
C SER A 265 -20.37 4.25 -11.10
N THR A 266 -21.39 3.54 -11.53
CA THR A 266 -21.66 2.16 -11.11
C THR A 266 -21.60 1.17 -12.27
N SER A 267 -21.43 1.64 -13.52
CA SER A 267 -21.52 0.81 -14.72
C SER A 267 -20.16 0.33 -15.23
N ASP A 268 -19.09 1.09 -15.01
CA ASP A 268 -17.76 0.70 -15.42
C ASP A 268 -17.06 -0.10 -14.31
N THR A 269 -16.60 -1.30 -14.63
CA THR A 269 -15.94 -2.19 -13.67
C THR A 269 -14.59 -1.65 -13.22
N SER A 270 -13.91 -0.85 -14.05
CA SER A 270 -12.65 -0.21 -13.69
C SER A 270 -12.81 0.92 -12.67
N CYS A 271 -14.02 1.44 -12.52
CA CYS A 271 -14.34 2.42 -11.48
C CYS A 271 -14.62 1.78 -10.10
N HIS A 272 -14.81 0.48 -10.03
CA HIS A 272 -15.17 -0.23 -8.80
C HIS A 272 -13.97 -0.98 -8.25
N VAL A 273 -13.45 -0.53 -7.10
CA VAL A 273 -12.24 -1.06 -6.47
C VAL A 273 -12.51 -1.62 -5.07
N VAL A 274 -11.60 -2.45 -4.58
CA VAL A 274 -11.67 -3.00 -3.23
C VAL A 274 -11.28 -1.94 -2.20
N THR A 275 -12.00 -1.88 -1.07
CA THR A 275 -11.53 -1.17 0.11
C THR A 275 -11.82 -1.99 1.35
N LEU A 276 -10.75 -2.38 2.04
CA LEU A 276 -10.80 -3.09 3.32
C LEU A 276 -10.67 -2.09 4.47
N VAL A 277 -11.49 -2.28 5.50
CA VAL A 277 -11.48 -1.47 6.71
C VAL A 277 -11.10 -2.36 7.89
N ILE A 278 -9.97 -2.07 8.51
CA ILE A 278 -9.34 -2.93 9.50
C ILE A 278 -9.14 -2.13 10.78
N SER A 279 -9.88 -2.48 11.82
CA SER A 279 -9.75 -1.90 13.15
C SER A 279 -10.19 -2.91 14.21
N PRO A 280 -9.63 -2.88 15.40
CA PRO A 280 -10.10 -3.71 16.52
C PRO A 280 -11.59 -3.58 16.81
N SER A 281 -12.22 -2.45 16.51
CA SER A 281 -13.66 -2.22 16.72
C SER A 281 -14.53 -2.59 15.51
N THR A 282 -13.98 -2.71 14.32
CA THR A 282 -14.73 -3.17 13.15
C THR A 282 -15.20 -4.60 13.34
N HIS A 283 -16.51 -4.86 13.28
CA HIS A 283 -17.04 -6.21 13.47
C HIS A 283 -16.56 -7.16 12.37
N VAL A 284 -16.30 -8.41 12.76
CA VAL A 284 -15.88 -9.46 11.82
C VAL A 284 -16.89 -9.63 10.69
N GLY A 285 -16.40 -9.60 9.46
CA GLY A 285 -17.21 -9.81 8.27
C GLY A 285 -18.17 -8.68 7.91
N THR A 286 -18.00 -7.48 8.48
CA THR A 286 -18.83 -6.30 8.12
C THR A 286 -18.75 -6.02 6.62
N ARG A 287 -19.93 -5.81 6.02
CA ARG A 287 -20.09 -5.40 4.61
C ARG A 287 -20.92 -4.14 4.55
N SER A 288 -20.52 -3.18 3.73
CA SER A 288 -21.31 -1.99 3.46
C SER A 288 -21.46 -1.77 1.96
N GLY A 289 -22.72 -1.67 1.52
CA GLY A 289 -23.09 -1.31 0.14
C GLY A 289 -23.29 0.20 -0.06
N THR A 290 -22.98 1.01 0.94
CA THR A 290 -22.98 2.48 0.80
C THR A 290 -21.96 2.88 -0.25
N LEU A 291 -22.34 3.80 -1.15
CA LEU A 291 -21.40 4.37 -2.11
C LEU A 291 -20.32 5.16 -1.37
N PHE A 292 -19.10 4.67 -1.44
CA PHE A 292 -17.90 5.34 -0.97
C PHE A 292 -16.94 5.56 -2.13
N ASN A 293 -15.99 6.45 -1.93
CA ASN A 293 -14.89 6.72 -2.87
C ASN A 293 -13.68 7.32 -2.14
N HIS A 294 -12.64 7.72 -2.87
CA HIS A 294 -11.45 8.29 -2.25
C HIS A 294 -11.73 9.58 -1.45
N TYR A 295 -12.75 10.35 -1.79
CA TYR A 295 -13.18 11.48 -0.94
C TYR A 295 -13.81 11.01 0.37
N SER A 296 -14.54 9.89 0.35
CA SER A 296 -15.06 9.24 1.57
C SER A 296 -13.93 8.76 2.46
N LEU A 297 -12.88 8.19 1.88
CA LEU A 297 -11.69 7.73 2.60
C LEU A 297 -10.96 8.91 3.27
N LEU A 298 -10.75 10.01 2.52
CA LEU A 298 -10.18 11.25 3.06
C LEU A 298 -11.03 11.76 4.23
N GLY A 299 -12.33 11.90 4.00
CA GLY A 299 -13.25 12.36 5.02
C GLY A 299 -13.29 11.45 6.25
N THR A 300 -13.06 10.15 6.09
CA THR A 300 -12.96 9.20 7.20
C THR A 300 -11.69 9.45 8.02
N ALA A 301 -10.54 9.55 7.38
CA ALA A 301 -9.28 9.83 8.06
C ALA A 301 -9.32 11.16 8.83
N GLU A 302 -9.82 12.20 8.19
CA GLU A 302 -10.01 13.53 8.82
C GLU A 302 -10.93 13.46 10.05
N GLN A 303 -12.02 12.70 9.96
CA GLN A 303 -12.94 12.54 11.09
C GLN A 303 -12.29 11.79 12.24
N LEU A 304 -11.56 10.71 11.96
CA LEU A 304 -10.87 9.90 12.98
C LEU A 304 -9.77 10.69 13.70
N LEU A 305 -9.09 11.58 12.98
CA LEU A 305 -8.00 12.42 13.51
C LEU A 305 -8.48 13.79 14.02
N GLY A 306 -9.78 14.08 13.99
CA GLY A 306 -10.31 15.37 14.42
C GLY A 306 -9.92 16.54 13.52
N LEU A 307 -9.65 16.30 12.25
CA LEU A 307 -9.21 17.28 11.27
C LEU A 307 -10.41 17.89 10.50
N PRO A 308 -10.28 19.14 10.03
CA PRO A 308 -11.30 19.74 9.18
C PRO A 308 -11.34 19.04 7.81
N LYS A 309 -12.53 18.91 7.21
CA LYS A 309 -12.73 18.29 5.92
C LYS A 309 -12.13 19.12 4.78
N LEU A 310 -11.33 18.49 3.93
CA LEU A 310 -10.78 19.09 2.71
C LEU A 310 -11.72 18.88 1.51
N GLY A 311 -11.95 19.94 0.76
CA GLY A 311 -12.59 19.89 -0.55
C GLY A 311 -13.85 19.02 -0.58
N LEU A 312 -13.87 18.04 -1.49
CA LEU A 312 -15.02 17.15 -1.67
C LEU A 312 -15.18 16.11 -0.55
N ALA A 313 -14.20 15.91 0.33
CA ALA A 313 -14.36 15.06 1.50
C ALA A 313 -15.53 15.50 2.42
N ALA A 314 -15.91 16.78 2.38
CA ALA A 314 -17.07 17.30 3.10
C ALA A 314 -18.41 16.91 2.46
N LYS A 315 -18.42 16.45 1.21
CA LYS A 315 -19.64 16.15 0.45
C LYS A 315 -19.96 14.67 0.34
N TYR A 316 -19.00 13.80 0.65
CA TYR A 316 -19.16 12.36 0.60
C TYR A 316 -19.27 11.76 2.01
N PRO A 317 -20.00 10.66 2.19
CA PRO A 317 -20.17 10.03 3.50
C PRO A 317 -18.82 9.48 3.98
N ALA A 318 -18.50 9.72 5.26
CA ALA A 318 -17.40 9.03 5.91
C ALA A 318 -17.78 7.57 6.23
N MET A 319 -16.79 6.70 6.30
CA MET A 319 -16.99 5.26 6.50
C MET A 319 -17.18 4.86 7.97
N THR A 320 -17.05 5.82 8.90
CA THR A 320 -17.00 5.59 10.35
C THR A 320 -18.18 4.80 10.89
N SER A 321 -19.43 5.22 10.59
CA SER A 321 -20.63 4.54 11.09
C SER A 321 -20.84 3.16 10.48
N ALA A 322 -20.47 2.99 9.19
CA ALA A 322 -20.62 1.72 8.49
C ALA A 322 -19.70 0.62 9.00
N PHE A 323 -18.56 1.00 9.60
CA PHE A 323 -17.51 0.07 10.02
C PHE A 323 -17.18 0.14 11.51
N ASN A 324 -18.00 0.82 12.33
CA ASN A 324 -17.83 0.95 13.77
C ASN A 324 -16.42 1.51 14.12
N LEU A 325 -16.07 2.62 13.48
CA LEU A 325 -14.83 3.36 13.71
C LEU A 325 -15.05 4.56 14.62
#